data_1339241ced29b899cc2dfb37d5412674
#
_entry.id   1339241ced29b899cc2dfb37d5412674
#
_cell.length_a   1.000
_cell.length_b   1.000
_cell.length_c   1.000
_cell.angle_alpha   90.00
_cell.angle_beta   90.00
_cell.angle_gamma   90.00
#
_symmetry.space_group_name_H-M   'P 1'
#
loop_
_entity.id
_entity.type
_entity.pdbx_description
1 polymer ?
#
loop_
_entity_poly.entity_id
_entity_poly.type
_entity_poly.pdbx_seq_one_letter_code
_entity_poly.pdbx_strand_id
1 'polypeptide(L)'
;MKTIVGFENYSVTEDGRVFSHFYNKFLKPFLRESTYGYFYVNLYKDGKKSKHSIHRLVANAYIPNQYNKPQVNHINGKKLDNRLENLEWVTASENGIHAYKNGLSKVSDYHKKCLIERQNKIVLDTSNGIFYESAKEASKYYNIKPTTLMGYMRGDRKNKTSLIYV
;
A
#
# COMPACT_ATOMS: atom_id res chain seq x y z
N MET A 1 -22.98 9.30 -12.75
CA MET A 1 -21.74 9.01 -13.51
C MET A 1 -20.87 10.25 -13.54
N LYS A 2 -19.55 10.09 -13.47
CA LYS A 2 -18.57 11.18 -13.63
C LYS A 2 -17.71 10.92 -14.86
N THR A 3 -17.40 11.97 -15.61
CA THR A 3 -16.50 11.89 -16.76
C THR A 3 -15.10 11.48 -16.33
N ILE A 4 -14.45 10.61 -17.11
CA ILE A 4 -13.10 10.15 -16.83
C ILE A 4 -12.11 11.21 -17.30
N VAL A 5 -11.32 11.76 -16.39
CA VAL A 5 -10.34 12.81 -16.70
C VAL A 5 -9.36 12.31 -17.77
N GLY A 6 -9.22 13.10 -18.84
CA GLY A 6 -8.40 12.76 -20.00
C GLY A 6 -9.04 11.81 -21.00
N PHE A 7 -10.29 11.38 -20.77
CA PHE A 7 -11.09 10.52 -21.65
C PHE A 7 -12.56 11.00 -21.66
N GLU A 8 -12.81 12.17 -22.19
CA GLU A 8 -14.08 12.92 -22.10
C GLU A 8 -15.27 12.18 -22.72
N ASN A 9 -14.99 11.25 -23.66
CA ASN A 9 -16.02 10.39 -24.28
C ASN A 9 -16.40 9.18 -23.42
N TYR A 10 -15.92 9.13 -22.17
CA TYR A 10 -16.22 8.04 -21.24
C TYR A 10 -16.59 8.57 -19.87
N SER A 11 -17.52 7.89 -19.22
CA SER A 11 -17.90 8.15 -17.83
C SER A 11 -17.84 6.87 -17.02
N VAL A 12 -17.60 7.02 -15.72
CA VAL A 12 -17.61 5.90 -14.77
C VAL A 12 -18.70 6.11 -13.72
N THR A 13 -19.35 5.02 -13.31
CA THR A 13 -20.36 5.00 -12.24
C THR A 13 -19.71 4.65 -10.90
N GLU A 14 -20.40 4.89 -9.80
CA GLU A 14 -19.95 4.54 -8.44
C GLU A 14 -19.87 3.03 -8.21
N ASP A 15 -20.63 2.24 -8.95
CA ASP A 15 -20.60 0.78 -8.93
C ASP A 15 -19.54 0.15 -9.86
N GLY A 16 -18.70 1.00 -10.51
CA GLY A 16 -17.57 0.54 -11.32
C GLY A 16 -17.91 0.17 -12.77
N ARG A 17 -19.08 0.59 -13.29
CA ARG A 17 -19.38 0.44 -14.72
C ARG A 17 -18.84 1.61 -15.50
N VAL A 18 -18.32 1.38 -16.69
CA VAL A 18 -17.78 2.42 -17.57
C VAL A 18 -18.69 2.57 -18.80
N PHE A 19 -19.20 3.76 -19.01
CA PHE A 19 -20.06 4.12 -20.13
C PHE A 19 -19.26 4.82 -21.22
N SER A 20 -19.48 4.42 -22.47
CA SER A 20 -18.93 5.08 -23.65
C SER A 20 -20.00 5.95 -24.29
N HIS A 21 -19.79 7.26 -24.31
CA HIS A 21 -20.67 8.21 -25.00
C HIS A 21 -20.58 8.06 -26.52
N PHE A 22 -19.41 7.64 -27.02
CA PHE A 22 -19.22 7.39 -28.45
C PHE A 22 -20.08 6.23 -28.98
N TYR A 23 -20.18 5.12 -28.20
CA TYR A 23 -20.99 3.96 -28.58
C TYR A 23 -22.36 3.92 -27.91
N ASN A 24 -22.68 4.89 -27.08
CA ASN A 24 -23.90 4.99 -26.28
C ASN A 24 -24.24 3.70 -25.52
N LYS A 25 -23.23 3.07 -24.89
CA LYS A 25 -23.36 1.81 -24.12
C LYS A 25 -22.32 1.65 -23.03
N PHE A 26 -22.64 0.79 -22.07
CA PHE A 26 -21.65 0.33 -21.10
C PHE A 26 -20.61 -0.60 -21.74
N LEU A 27 -19.35 -0.39 -21.41
CA LEU A 27 -18.26 -1.23 -21.87
C LEU A 27 -18.26 -2.55 -21.07
N LYS A 28 -17.98 -3.66 -21.74
CA LYS A 28 -17.77 -4.95 -21.09
C LYS A 28 -16.38 -4.98 -20.43
N PRO A 29 -16.28 -5.16 -19.11
CA PRO A 29 -14.99 -5.34 -18.45
C PRO A 29 -14.38 -6.69 -18.78
N PHE A 30 -13.06 -6.79 -18.70
CA PHE A 30 -12.33 -8.05 -18.86
C PHE A 30 -11.33 -8.25 -17.74
N LEU A 31 -11.11 -9.52 -17.38
CA LEU A 31 -10.07 -9.93 -16.44
C LEU A 31 -8.75 -10.08 -17.19
N ARG A 32 -7.67 -9.69 -16.55
CA ARG A 32 -6.32 -10.01 -17.01
C ARG A 32 -5.70 -11.01 -16.06
N GLU A 33 -5.52 -12.24 -16.51
CA GLU A 33 -4.97 -13.36 -15.71
C GLU A 33 -3.58 -13.03 -15.14
N SER A 34 -2.72 -12.35 -15.94
CA SER A 34 -1.37 -11.98 -15.54
C SER A 34 -1.29 -10.84 -14.50
N THR A 35 -2.40 -10.20 -14.12
CA THR A 35 -2.43 -9.06 -13.20
C THR A 35 -3.34 -9.26 -12.00
N TYR A 36 -3.16 -10.36 -11.29
CA TYR A 36 -3.76 -10.57 -9.96
C TYR A 36 -5.29 -10.40 -9.87
N GLY A 37 -6.03 -10.60 -10.99
CA GLY A 37 -7.49 -10.69 -10.96
C GLY A 37 -8.23 -9.36 -10.82
N TYR A 38 -7.78 -8.27 -11.43
CA TYR A 38 -8.53 -7.02 -11.51
C TYR A 38 -9.36 -6.93 -12.79
N PHE A 39 -10.46 -6.16 -12.74
CA PHE A 39 -11.21 -5.77 -13.92
C PHE A 39 -10.57 -4.59 -14.65
N TYR A 40 -10.50 -4.68 -15.96
CA TYR A 40 -10.00 -3.66 -16.87
C TYR A 40 -11.03 -3.32 -17.95
N VAL A 41 -10.88 -2.11 -18.49
CA VAL A 41 -11.54 -1.67 -19.74
C VAL A 41 -10.50 -1.08 -20.68
N ASN A 42 -10.80 -1.11 -21.98
CA ASN A 42 -10.02 -0.40 -22.99
C ASN A 42 -10.70 0.94 -23.29
N LEU A 43 -9.96 2.02 -23.16
CA LEU A 43 -10.37 3.35 -23.58
C LEU A 43 -9.56 3.76 -24.80
N TYR A 44 -10.17 4.59 -25.64
CA TYR A 44 -9.56 5.11 -26.86
C TYR A 44 -9.49 6.61 -26.76
N LYS A 45 -8.33 7.18 -27.10
CA LYS A 45 -8.11 8.62 -27.24
C LYS A 45 -7.17 8.85 -28.43
N ASP A 46 -7.53 9.76 -29.32
CA ASP A 46 -6.74 10.11 -30.50
C ASP A 46 -6.29 8.87 -31.33
N GLY A 47 -7.22 7.94 -31.54
CA GLY A 47 -6.97 6.68 -32.26
C GLY A 47 -6.15 5.66 -31.49
N LYS A 48 -5.63 6.00 -30.30
CA LYS A 48 -4.78 5.10 -29.50
C LYS A 48 -5.61 4.39 -28.42
N LYS A 49 -5.41 3.08 -28.34
CA LYS A 49 -6.02 2.21 -27.33
C LYS A 49 -5.15 2.18 -26.07
N SER A 50 -5.76 2.41 -24.92
CA SER A 50 -5.13 2.26 -23.61
C SER A 50 -5.98 1.44 -22.66
N LYS A 51 -5.32 0.71 -21.76
CA LYS A 51 -5.95 -0.19 -20.82
C LYS A 51 -5.99 0.45 -19.43
N HIS A 52 -7.15 0.48 -18.80
CA HIS A 52 -7.35 1.08 -17.51
C HIS A 52 -8.03 0.11 -16.54
N SER A 53 -7.55 0.04 -15.30
CA SER A 53 -8.19 -0.75 -14.24
C SER A 53 -9.40 0.00 -13.70
N ILE A 54 -10.52 -0.68 -13.53
CA ILE A 54 -11.80 -0.05 -13.14
C ILE A 54 -11.71 0.61 -11.77
N HIS A 55 -11.15 -0.08 -10.75
CA HIS A 55 -11.00 0.47 -9.41
C HIS A 55 -10.26 1.82 -9.39
N ARG A 56 -9.23 1.98 -10.25
CA ARG A 56 -8.51 3.27 -10.35
C ARG A 56 -9.34 4.34 -11.05
N LEU A 57 -10.16 3.98 -12.05
CA LEU A 57 -11.07 4.93 -12.69
C LEU A 57 -12.11 5.45 -11.69
N VAL A 58 -12.70 4.56 -10.88
CA VAL A 58 -13.64 4.94 -9.82
C VAL A 58 -12.96 5.83 -8.79
N ALA A 59 -11.81 5.39 -8.26
CA ALA A 59 -11.09 6.15 -7.24
C ALA A 59 -10.68 7.56 -7.74
N ASN A 60 -10.14 7.66 -8.96
CA ASN A 60 -9.77 8.95 -9.56
C ASN A 60 -10.99 9.89 -9.76
N ALA A 61 -12.16 9.32 -10.09
CA ALA A 61 -13.35 10.12 -10.36
C ALA A 61 -14.07 10.58 -9.09
N TYR A 62 -14.04 9.77 -8.02
CA TYR A 62 -14.92 9.97 -6.88
C TYR A 62 -14.22 10.24 -5.56
N ILE A 63 -12.98 9.74 -5.35
CA ILE A 63 -12.28 9.84 -4.07
C ILE A 63 -11.18 10.90 -4.16
N PRO A 64 -11.27 12.01 -3.40
CA PRO A 64 -10.19 12.98 -3.33
C PRO A 64 -8.88 12.36 -2.84
N ASN A 65 -7.77 12.62 -3.53
CA ASN A 65 -6.44 12.14 -3.17
C ASN A 65 -5.51 13.30 -2.79
N GLN A 66 -5.87 14.03 -1.76
CA GLN A 66 -5.14 15.23 -1.30
C GLN A 66 -3.70 14.94 -0.83
N TYR A 67 -3.39 13.69 -0.45
CA TYR A 67 -2.06 13.26 -0.01
C TYR A 67 -1.26 12.55 -1.12
N ASN A 68 -1.73 12.54 -2.36
CA ASN A 68 -1.10 11.87 -3.50
C ASN A 68 -0.70 10.41 -3.21
N LYS A 69 -1.53 9.67 -2.50
CA LYS A 69 -1.29 8.25 -2.19
C LYS A 69 -1.27 7.43 -3.49
N PRO A 70 -0.27 6.54 -3.70
CA PRO A 70 -0.02 5.93 -5.01
C PRO A 70 -0.91 4.73 -5.33
N GLN A 71 -1.55 4.12 -4.33
CA GLN A 71 -2.30 2.86 -4.49
C GLN A 71 -3.77 3.04 -4.15
N VAL A 72 -4.62 2.22 -4.82
CA VAL A 72 -6.03 2.04 -4.47
C VAL A 72 -6.18 0.66 -3.85
N ASN A 73 -6.71 0.61 -2.65
CA ASN A 73 -7.01 -0.61 -1.90
C ASN A 73 -8.50 -0.95 -2.00
N HIS A 74 -8.82 -2.26 -1.97
CA HIS A 74 -10.16 -2.78 -1.77
C HIS A 74 -10.36 -3.08 -0.28
N ILE A 75 -11.19 -2.33 0.42
CA ILE A 75 -11.38 -2.38 1.88
C ILE A 75 -11.76 -3.80 2.33
N ASN A 76 -12.62 -4.48 1.58
CA ASN A 76 -13.05 -5.85 1.87
C ASN A 76 -12.10 -6.94 1.32
N GLY A 77 -10.97 -6.57 0.70
CA GLY A 77 -10.00 -7.48 0.09
C GLY A 77 -10.45 -8.15 -1.22
N LYS A 78 -11.68 -7.88 -1.70
CA LYS A 78 -12.23 -8.48 -2.94
C LYS A 78 -11.91 -7.60 -4.14
N LYS A 79 -10.90 -7.96 -4.92
CA LYS A 79 -10.36 -7.18 -6.06
C LYS A 79 -11.35 -6.93 -7.21
N LEU A 80 -12.45 -7.67 -7.26
CA LEU A 80 -13.49 -7.54 -8.27
C LEU A 80 -14.64 -6.62 -7.83
N ASP A 81 -14.70 -6.24 -6.55
CA ASP A 81 -15.71 -5.35 -6.00
C ASP A 81 -15.24 -3.89 -6.11
N ASN A 82 -15.53 -3.26 -7.26
CA ASN A 82 -15.08 -1.92 -7.60
C ASN A 82 -16.07 -0.82 -7.20
N ARG A 83 -17.02 -1.10 -6.30
CA ARG A 83 -17.94 -0.09 -5.78
C ARG A 83 -17.17 0.97 -4.98
N LEU A 84 -17.57 2.22 -5.13
CA LEU A 84 -16.95 3.38 -4.49
C LEU A 84 -16.73 3.19 -2.98
N GLU A 85 -17.74 2.69 -2.28
CA GLU A 85 -17.72 2.44 -0.83
C GLU A 85 -16.65 1.44 -0.38
N ASN A 86 -16.14 0.61 -1.31
CA ASN A 86 -15.13 -0.41 -1.07
C ASN A 86 -13.72 0.03 -1.49
N LEU A 87 -13.52 1.27 -1.92
CA LEU A 87 -12.24 1.75 -2.44
C LEU A 87 -11.68 2.88 -1.59
N GLU A 88 -10.37 2.87 -1.40
CA GLU A 88 -9.65 3.92 -0.69
C GLU A 88 -8.26 4.15 -1.28
N TRP A 89 -7.74 5.38 -1.16
CA TRP A 89 -6.36 5.68 -1.50
C TRP A 89 -5.45 5.34 -0.33
N VAL A 90 -4.37 4.60 -0.61
CA VAL A 90 -3.42 4.13 0.40
C VAL A 90 -1.96 4.29 -0.06
N THR A 91 -1.06 4.34 0.91
CA THR A 91 0.38 4.14 0.69
C THR A 91 0.68 2.64 0.54
N ALA A 92 1.88 2.30 0.04
CA ALA A 92 2.32 0.91 -0.04
C ALA A 92 2.38 0.24 1.35
N SER A 93 2.77 1.00 2.39
CA SER A 93 2.83 0.50 3.76
C SER A 93 1.44 0.19 4.32
N GLU A 94 0.48 1.12 4.18
CA GLU A 94 -0.91 0.92 4.61
C GLU A 94 -1.54 -0.29 3.91
N ASN A 95 -1.32 -0.43 2.60
CA ASN A 95 -1.82 -1.58 1.83
C ASN A 95 -1.20 -2.91 2.28
N GLY A 96 0.09 -2.91 2.59
CA GLY A 96 0.77 -4.08 3.16
C GLY A 96 0.21 -4.49 4.52
N ILE A 97 -0.02 -3.51 5.41
CA ILE A 97 -0.65 -3.75 6.72
C ILE A 97 -2.07 -4.29 6.57
N HIS A 98 -2.87 -3.71 5.67
CA HIS A 98 -4.22 -4.18 5.37
C HIS A 98 -4.21 -5.63 4.88
N ALA A 99 -3.35 -5.95 3.91
CA ALA A 99 -3.22 -7.31 3.37
C ALA A 99 -2.82 -8.32 4.45
N TYR A 100 -1.94 -7.93 5.38
CA TYR A 100 -1.53 -8.75 6.52
C TYR A 100 -2.69 -8.99 7.50
N LYS A 101 -3.37 -7.91 7.94
CA LYS A 101 -4.48 -8.00 8.90
C LYS A 101 -5.64 -8.86 8.39
N ASN A 102 -5.89 -8.83 7.08
CA ASN A 102 -6.98 -9.59 6.45
C ASN A 102 -6.55 -10.97 5.92
N GLY A 103 -5.33 -11.43 6.23
CA GLY A 103 -4.84 -12.73 5.79
C GLY A 103 -4.66 -12.87 4.26
N LEU A 104 -4.67 -11.75 3.53
CA LEU A 104 -4.53 -11.72 2.06
C LEU A 104 -3.08 -11.87 1.60
N SER A 105 -2.13 -11.63 2.50
CA SER A 105 -0.71 -11.80 2.25
C SER A 105 -0.25 -13.18 2.73
N LYS A 106 0.32 -13.96 1.81
CA LYS A 106 1.04 -15.21 2.14
C LYS A 106 2.47 -14.87 2.62
N VAL A 107 2.59 -14.00 3.62
CA VAL A 107 3.90 -13.79 4.24
C VAL A 107 4.25 -15.08 4.98
N SER A 108 5.41 -15.67 4.67
CA SER A 108 5.87 -16.87 5.36
C SER A 108 5.93 -16.61 6.86
N ASP A 109 5.70 -17.63 7.69
CA ASP A 109 5.75 -17.50 9.16
C ASP A 109 7.11 -17.01 9.64
N TYR A 110 8.16 -17.30 8.87
CA TYR A 110 9.49 -16.73 9.08
C TYR A 110 9.49 -15.19 8.94
N HIS A 111 8.88 -14.64 7.89
CA HIS A 111 8.77 -13.18 7.71
C HIS A 111 7.89 -12.53 8.79
N LYS A 112 6.79 -13.20 9.20
CA LYS A 112 5.96 -12.75 10.32
C LYS A 112 6.77 -12.65 11.60
N LYS A 113 7.54 -13.70 11.90
CA LYS A 113 8.43 -13.76 13.06
C LYS A 113 9.48 -12.65 13.01
N CYS A 114 10.15 -12.45 11.86
CA CYS A 114 11.13 -11.37 11.67
C CYS A 114 10.54 -9.97 11.83
N LEU A 115 9.28 -9.74 11.38
CA LEU A 115 8.61 -8.44 11.53
C LEU A 115 8.25 -8.18 12.99
N ILE A 116 7.74 -9.18 13.71
CA ILE A 116 7.42 -9.09 15.14
C ILE A 116 8.71 -8.85 15.94
N GLU A 117 9.75 -9.62 15.68
CA GLU A 117 11.05 -9.47 16.35
C GLU A 117 11.72 -8.12 16.05
N ARG A 118 11.48 -7.51 14.86
CA ARG A 118 11.98 -6.17 14.54
C ARG A 118 11.20 -5.06 15.22
N GLN A 119 9.89 -5.23 15.43
CA GLN A 119 9.04 -4.19 16.03
C GLN A 119 9.15 -4.13 17.55
N ASN A 120 9.48 -5.25 18.21
CA ASN A 120 9.43 -5.39 19.66
C ASN A 120 10.80 -5.46 20.35
N LYS A 121 11.89 -5.07 19.68
CA LYS A 121 13.19 -5.02 20.32
C LYS A 121 13.34 -3.75 21.14
N ILE A 122 12.94 -3.86 22.40
CA ILE A 122 13.22 -2.85 23.42
C ILE A 122 14.74 -2.75 23.59
N VAL A 123 15.24 -1.56 23.69
CA VAL A 123 16.67 -1.30 23.91
C VAL A 123 16.84 -0.80 25.34
N LEU A 124 17.72 -1.48 26.09
CA LEU A 124 18.11 -1.06 27.42
C LEU A 124 19.48 -0.36 27.34
N ASP A 125 19.58 0.80 27.96
CA ASP A 125 20.87 1.41 28.27
C ASP A 125 21.35 0.92 29.63
N THR A 126 22.36 0.07 29.64
CA THR A 126 22.89 -0.54 30.85
C THR A 126 23.67 0.43 31.75
N SER A 127 23.99 1.62 31.24
CA SER A 127 24.72 2.65 32.03
C SER A 127 23.81 3.45 32.96
N ASN A 128 22.54 3.63 32.59
CA ASN A 128 21.58 4.48 33.32
C ASN A 128 20.22 3.81 33.57
N GLY A 129 20.00 2.59 33.06
CA GLY A 129 18.76 1.82 33.22
C GLY A 129 17.58 2.33 32.39
N ILE A 130 17.80 3.21 31.40
CA ILE A 130 16.72 3.75 30.56
C ILE A 130 16.36 2.76 29.45
N PHE A 131 15.05 2.55 29.24
CA PHE A 131 14.49 1.75 28.16
C PHE A 131 14.03 2.65 27.00
N TYR A 132 14.32 2.22 25.79
CA TYR A 132 13.84 2.82 24.54
C TYR A 132 12.97 1.82 23.80
N GLU A 133 11.86 2.29 23.21
CA GLU A 133 10.92 1.44 22.47
C GLU A 133 11.53 0.82 21.20
N SER A 134 12.62 1.38 20.69
CA SER A 134 13.31 0.88 19.50
C SER A 134 14.75 1.38 19.40
N ALA A 135 15.55 0.65 18.62
CA ALA A 135 16.90 1.10 18.24
C ALA A 135 16.90 2.43 17.49
N LYS A 136 15.81 2.75 16.78
CA LYS A 136 15.67 4.05 16.07
C LYS A 136 15.51 5.20 17.06
N GLU A 137 14.76 5.01 18.12
CA GLU A 137 14.60 5.99 19.19
C GLU A 137 15.92 6.20 19.95
N ALA A 138 16.52 5.12 20.44
CA ALA A 138 17.82 5.16 21.11
C ALA A 138 18.89 5.84 20.24
N SER A 139 18.89 5.57 18.93
CA SER A 139 19.87 6.15 18.00
C SER A 139 19.79 7.68 17.90
N LYS A 140 18.59 8.24 18.02
CA LYS A 140 18.37 9.70 18.03
C LYS A 140 18.96 10.33 19.29
N TYR A 141 18.72 9.68 20.44
CA TYR A 141 19.23 10.15 21.72
C TYR A 141 20.75 10.16 21.77
N TYR A 142 21.39 9.11 21.24
CA TYR A 142 22.84 8.96 21.21
C TYR A 142 23.52 9.60 19.99
N ASN A 143 22.77 10.26 19.10
CA ASN A 143 23.24 10.85 17.84
C ASN A 143 24.06 9.86 16.98
N ILE A 144 23.61 8.59 16.92
CA ILE A 144 24.23 7.51 16.16
C ILE A 144 23.27 7.14 15.00
N LYS A 145 23.81 6.84 13.82
CA LYS A 145 22.99 6.33 12.72
C LYS A 145 22.26 5.03 13.15
N PRO A 146 20.93 4.89 12.93
CA PRO A 146 20.16 3.72 13.34
C PRO A 146 20.76 2.40 12.87
N THR A 147 21.26 2.35 11.62
CA THR A 147 21.92 1.16 11.04
C THR A 147 23.22 0.78 11.74
N THR A 148 23.97 1.76 12.21
CA THR A 148 25.20 1.54 12.99
C THR A 148 24.89 0.98 14.36
N LEU A 149 23.91 1.57 15.06
CA LEU A 149 23.49 1.10 16.38
C LEU A 149 22.90 -0.32 16.31
N MET A 150 22.07 -0.61 15.31
CA MET A 150 21.56 -1.97 15.10
C MET A 150 22.68 -2.98 14.85
N GLY A 151 23.73 -2.59 14.13
CA GLY A 151 24.91 -3.45 13.90
C GLY A 151 25.69 -3.72 15.19
N TYR A 152 25.78 -2.76 16.09
CA TYR A 152 26.39 -2.95 17.43
C TYR A 152 25.60 -3.96 18.26
N MET A 153 24.29 -3.77 18.36
CA MET A 153 23.42 -4.60 19.20
C MET A 153 23.18 -6.01 18.64
N ARG A 154 23.39 -6.23 17.35
CA ARG A 154 23.36 -7.58 16.73
C ARG A 154 24.69 -8.33 16.81
N GLY A 155 25.77 -7.64 17.18
CA GLY A 155 27.09 -8.21 17.18
C GLY A 155 27.81 -8.19 15.81
N ASP A 156 27.21 -7.55 14.77
CA ASP A 156 27.84 -7.40 13.45
C ASP A 156 29.12 -6.55 13.53
N ARG A 157 29.21 -5.72 14.57
CA ARG A 157 30.33 -4.82 14.87
C ARG A 157 30.55 -4.75 16.38
N LYS A 158 31.78 -4.42 16.81
CA LYS A 158 32.06 -4.18 18.22
C LYS A 158 31.18 -3.06 18.76
N ASN A 159 30.33 -3.38 19.73
CA ASN A 159 29.45 -2.39 20.36
C ASN A 159 30.30 -1.37 21.14
N LYS A 160 30.14 -0.09 20.79
CA LYS A 160 30.82 1.05 21.43
C LYS A 160 29.88 1.81 22.36
N THR A 161 28.71 1.28 22.65
CA THR A 161 27.67 1.90 23.49
C THR A 161 27.33 0.96 24.66
N SER A 162 26.59 1.50 25.62
CA SER A 162 25.97 0.74 26.72
C SER A 162 24.62 0.11 26.35
N LEU A 163 24.20 0.22 25.09
CA LEU A 163 22.89 -0.20 24.61
C LEU A 163 22.87 -1.68 24.23
N ILE A 164 21.87 -2.40 24.69
CA ILE A 164 21.61 -3.81 24.36
C ILE A 164 20.13 -4.02 24.01
N TYR A 165 19.82 -5.08 23.26
CA TYR A 165 18.44 -5.57 23.12
C TYR A 165 18.05 -6.40 24.34
N VAL A 166 16.79 -6.20 24.81
CA VAL A 166 16.17 -6.97 25.89
C VAL A 166 14.82 -7.53 25.44
#